data_60474006464159bb685fabc37841c379
#
_entry.id   60474006464159bb685fabc37841c379
#
_cell.length_a   1.000
_cell.length_b   1.000
_cell.length_c   1.000
_cell.angle_alpha   90.00
_cell.angle_beta   90.00
_cell.angle_gamma   90.00
#
_symmetry.space_group_name_H-M   'P 1'
#
loop_
_entity.id
_entity.type
_entity.pdbx_description
1 polymer ?
#
loop_
_entity_poly.entity_id
_entity_poly.type
_entity_poly.pdbx_seq_one_letter_code
_entity_poly.pdbx_strand_id
1 'polypeptide(L)'
;MDITDPQIVEYTSAVDGFRDRYFFHDAGQNTDCLVYLHGHGSDGSQLFTREDIKVNLPLLEALGLSVVSPDLRGNSWMCPAAVDDLAGILTSCRKKYNFRRFVFLGGSMGGTGALIFAVRHPELVDAVGVMGGVSKLRRYRDALRRRCRLSIHREILAAIEAHYRESDYALHDVSAQAERLDMPLFFAHGTADGIMPVQEMYDLRDRLDGRPGKVFRAVPRGGHDSPLPLFGEILKTLLEQLN
;
A
#
# COMPACT_ATOMS: atom_id res chain seq x y z
N MET A 1 10.97 14.99 16.30
CA MET A 1 11.33 15.44 14.92
C MET A 1 10.10 15.99 14.27
N ASP A 2 10.26 17.01 13.41
CA ASP A 2 9.15 17.53 12.61
C ASP A 2 8.76 16.49 11.55
N ILE A 3 7.48 16.11 11.51
CA ILE A 3 7.00 15.12 10.56
C ILE A 3 7.12 15.61 9.10
N THR A 4 7.23 16.91 8.88
CA THR A 4 7.40 17.50 7.53
C THR A 4 8.83 17.39 7.00
N ASP A 5 9.81 17.00 7.85
CA ASP A 5 11.22 16.79 7.48
C ASP A 5 11.69 15.39 7.88
N PRO A 6 11.23 14.34 7.20
CA PRO A 6 11.58 12.97 7.52
C PRO A 6 13.05 12.67 7.21
N GLN A 7 13.64 11.79 7.99
CA GLN A 7 14.98 11.26 7.69
C GLN A 7 14.93 10.41 6.41
N ILE A 8 15.94 10.57 5.57
CA ILE A 8 16.17 9.67 4.44
C ILE A 8 17.14 8.58 4.89
N VAL A 9 16.72 7.34 4.82
CA VAL A 9 17.52 6.18 5.20
C VAL A 9 17.81 5.35 3.95
N GLU A 10 19.08 5.31 3.57
CA GLU A 10 19.54 4.45 2.46
C GLU A 10 19.72 3.01 2.95
N TYR A 11 19.43 2.06 2.06
CA TYR A 11 19.72 0.64 2.30
C TYR A 11 20.21 -0.05 1.04
N THR A 12 20.79 -1.21 1.21
CA THR A 12 21.16 -2.09 0.10
C THR A 12 20.35 -3.37 0.24
N SER A 13 19.63 -3.73 -0.81
CA SER A 13 18.83 -4.95 -0.87
C SER A 13 19.70 -6.18 -0.66
N ALA A 14 19.25 -7.06 0.23
CA ALA A 14 19.89 -8.37 0.43
C ALA A 14 19.58 -9.35 -0.72
N VAL A 15 18.60 -9.04 -1.58
CA VAL A 15 18.19 -9.91 -2.70
C VAL A 15 19.21 -9.85 -3.85
N ASP A 16 19.63 -8.64 -4.23
CA ASP A 16 20.41 -8.41 -5.45
C ASP A 16 21.41 -7.25 -5.37
N GLY A 17 21.56 -6.65 -4.19
CA GLY A 17 22.47 -5.51 -4.01
C GLY A 17 21.93 -4.18 -4.53
N PHE A 18 20.65 -4.11 -4.93
CA PHE A 18 20.04 -2.85 -5.36
C PHE A 18 20.08 -1.81 -4.23
N ARG A 19 20.52 -0.59 -4.54
CA ARG A 19 20.56 0.51 -3.58
C ARG A 19 19.28 1.31 -3.68
N ASP A 20 18.62 1.50 -2.52
CA ASP A 20 17.35 2.19 -2.43
C ASP A 20 17.23 2.92 -1.09
N ARG A 21 16.11 3.58 -0.83
CA ARG A 21 15.90 4.40 0.38
C ARG A 21 14.46 4.32 0.86
N TYR A 22 14.28 4.73 2.10
CA TYR A 22 12.95 5.04 2.66
C TYR A 22 12.99 6.34 3.47
N PHE A 23 11.85 7.00 3.53
CA PHE A 23 11.63 8.17 4.36
C PHE A 23 11.10 7.70 5.72
N PHE A 24 11.69 8.21 6.77
CA PHE A 24 11.43 7.78 8.14
C PHE A 24 11.16 8.96 9.07
N HIS A 25 10.05 8.89 9.80
CA HIS A 25 9.75 9.79 10.90
C HIS A 25 9.56 8.97 12.17
N ASP A 26 10.30 9.33 13.24
CA ASP A 26 10.18 8.73 14.56
C ASP A 26 9.39 9.67 15.48
N ALA A 27 8.20 9.26 15.88
CA ALA A 27 7.36 10.00 16.83
C ALA A 27 7.79 9.81 18.30
N GLY A 28 8.68 8.87 18.58
CA GLY A 28 9.39 8.70 19.86
C GLY A 28 8.57 8.08 21.00
N GLN A 29 7.25 8.07 20.97
CA GLN A 29 6.42 7.63 22.10
C GLN A 29 5.44 6.51 21.78
N ASN A 30 5.02 6.38 20.54
CA ASN A 30 4.06 5.38 20.11
C ASN A 30 4.77 4.16 19.51
N THR A 31 4.25 2.99 19.81
CA THR A 31 4.77 1.74 19.24
C THR A 31 4.10 1.37 17.92
N ASP A 32 3.19 2.21 17.41
CA ASP A 32 2.53 2.04 16.13
C ASP A 32 3.26 2.81 15.03
N CYS A 33 3.40 2.18 13.89
CA CYS A 33 4.07 2.76 12.74
C CYS A 33 3.16 2.67 11.51
N LEU A 34 2.94 3.82 10.87
CA LEU A 34 2.32 3.87 9.55
C LEU A 34 3.35 3.47 8.50
N VAL A 35 3.04 2.46 7.71
CA VAL A 35 3.76 2.12 6.48
C VAL A 35 2.98 2.69 5.29
N TYR A 36 3.47 3.79 4.73
CA TYR A 36 2.82 4.43 3.59
C TYR A 36 3.46 3.98 2.27
N LEU A 37 2.65 3.45 1.37
CA LEU A 37 3.09 2.98 0.06
C LEU A 37 2.61 3.92 -1.05
N HIS A 38 3.56 4.46 -1.82
CA HIS A 38 3.30 5.45 -2.87
C HIS A 38 2.61 4.87 -4.11
N GLY A 39 1.97 5.74 -4.90
CA GLY A 39 1.34 5.41 -6.17
C GLY A 39 2.34 5.34 -7.33
N HIS A 40 1.90 4.79 -8.47
CA HIS A 40 2.69 4.74 -9.71
C HIS A 40 3.10 6.15 -10.16
N GLY A 41 4.35 6.29 -10.59
CA GLY A 41 4.92 7.58 -11.01
C GLY A 41 5.41 8.47 -9.86
N SER A 42 5.46 7.94 -8.63
CA SER A 42 5.97 8.64 -7.45
C SER A 42 7.08 7.83 -6.75
N ASP A 43 7.45 8.24 -5.55
CA ASP A 43 8.41 7.60 -4.67
C ASP A 43 7.99 7.74 -3.20
N GLY A 44 8.80 7.30 -2.25
CA GLY A 44 8.52 7.36 -0.81
C GLY A 44 8.31 8.78 -0.28
N SER A 45 8.71 9.82 -1.00
CA SER A 45 8.44 11.20 -0.59
C SER A 45 6.97 11.61 -0.76
N GLN A 46 6.15 10.84 -1.47
CA GLN A 46 4.77 11.21 -1.83
C GLN A 46 3.93 11.63 -0.62
N LEU A 47 4.06 10.94 0.50
CA LEU A 47 3.32 11.29 1.74
C LEU A 47 3.63 12.72 2.21
N PHE A 48 4.85 13.19 1.98
CA PHE A 48 5.37 14.46 2.49
C PHE A 48 5.28 15.60 1.46
N THR A 49 5.11 15.28 0.19
CA THR A 49 5.21 16.24 -0.92
C THR A 49 3.92 16.44 -1.72
N ARG A 50 3.10 15.40 -1.87
CA ARG A 50 1.86 15.49 -2.65
C ARG A 50 0.77 16.20 -1.85
N GLU A 51 0.28 17.35 -2.36
CA GLU A 51 -0.58 18.27 -1.64
C GLU A 51 -1.85 17.64 -1.04
N ASP A 52 -2.55 16.78 -1.79
CA ASP A 52 -3.78 16.12 -1.38
C ASP A 52 -3.57 14.95 -0.41
N ILE A 53 -2.32 14.58 -0.15
CA ILE A 53 -1.93 13.54 0.80
C ILE A 53 -1.26 14.16 2.03
N LYS A 54 -0.32 15.08 1.84
CA LYS A 54 0.44 15.73 2.94
C LYS A 54 -0.45 16.51 3.91
N VAL A 55 -1.65 16.90 3.50
CA VAL A 55 -2.65 17.54 4.39
C VAL A 55 -2.99 16.63 5.59
N ASN A 56 -2.65 15.37 5.57
CA ASN A 56 -2.85 14.43 6.67
C ASN A 56 -1.67 14.36 7.67
N LEU A 57 -0.53 15.00 7.39
CA LEU A 57 0.62 14.99 8.32
C LEU A 57 0.27 15.49 9.73
N PRO A 58 -0.50 16.58 9.92
CA PRO A 58 -0.91 16.99 11.26
C PRO A 58 -1.75 15.93 12.00
N LEU A 59 -2.51 15.11 11.28
CA LEU A 59 -3.25 13.99 11.88
C LEU A 59 -2.28 12.90 12.35
N LEU A 60 -1.26 12.56 11.56
CA LEU A 60 -0.25 11.56 11.94
C LEU A 60 0.51 12.00 13.18
N GLU A 61 0.89 13.27 13.24
CA GLU A 61 1.55 13.89 14.40
C GLU A 61 0.64 13.86 15.65
N ALA A 62 -0.63 14.25 15.50
CA ALA A 62 -1.59 14.23 16.61
C ALA A 62 -1.87 12.81 17.14
N LEU A 63 -1.77 11.79 16.29
CA LEU A 63 -1.87 10.37 16.65
C LEU A 63 -0.55 9.81 17.20
N GLY A 64 0.55 10.57 17.14
CA GLY A 64 1.87 10.14 17.56
C GLY A 64 2.42 8.97 16.75
N LEU A 65 2.08 8.86 15.47
CA LEU A 65 2.50 7.75 14.62
C LEU A 65 3.88 7.98 14.05
N SER A 66 4.76 6.99 14.23
CA SER A 66 5.97 6.91 13.41
C SER A 66 5.61 6.52 11.97
N VAL A 67 6.47 6.86 11.03
CA VAL A 67 6.21 6.64 9.60
C VAL A 67 7.40 5.97 8.92
N VAL A 68 7.13 4.95 8.11
CA VAL A 68 8.04 4.37 7.13
C VAL A 68 7.39 4.53 5.75
N SER A 69 8.04 5.26 4.84
CA SER A 69 7.56 5.48 3.47
C SER A 69 8.68 5.14 2.47
N PRO A 70 8.75 3.90 1.97
CA PRO A 70 9.86 3.44 1.14
C PRO A 70 9.63 3.74 -0.35
N ASP A 71 10.74 3.88 -1.09
CA ASP A 71 10.72 3.98 -2.57
C ASP A 71 10.39 2.63 -3.23
N LEU A 72 10.77 1.53 -2.62
CA LEU A 72 10.50 0.15 -3.06
C LEU A 72 10.72 -0.09 -4.55
N ARG A 73 11.90 0.33 -5.04
CA ARG A 73 12.30 0.18 -6.45
C ARG A 73 11.40 0.96 -7.42
N GLY A 74 10.79 2.06 -6.96
CA GLY A 74 9.92 2.91 -7.76
C GLY A 74 8.64 2.19 -8.20
N ASN A 75 8.40 2.10 -9.51
CA ASN A 75 7.16 1.52 -10.06
C ASN A 75 7.16 -0.03 -10.05
N SER A 76 7.61 -0.65 -8.98
CA SER A 76 7.79 -2.11 -8.88
C SER A 76 6.50 -2.93 -8.72
N TRP A 77 5.37 -2.27 -8.40
CA TRP A 77 4.08 -2.95 -8.14
C TRP A 77 4.19 -4.03 -7.08
N MET A 78 5.06 -3.84 -6.08
CA MET A 78 5.35 -4.81 -5.03
C MET A 78 5.82 -6.15 -5.61
N CYS A 79 6.78 -6.11 -6.55
CA CYS A 79 7.41 -7.31 -7.09
C CYS A 79 8.09 -8.15 -5.99
N PRO A 80 8.45 -9.41 -6.25
CA PRO A 80 9.04 -10.28 -5.21
C PRO A 80 10.21 -9.64 -4.45
N ALA A 81 11.13 -8.98 -5.16
CA ALA A 81 12.26 -8.32 -4.52
C ALA A 81 11.84 -7.13 -3.64
N ALA A 82 10.80 -6.37 -4.04
CA ALA A 82 10.26 -5.28 -3.22
C ALA A 82 9.55 -5.80 -1.95
N VAL A 83 8.90 -6.98 -2.04
CA VAL A 83 8.32 -7.67 -0.86
C VAL A 83 9.42 -8.01 0.14
N ASP A 84 10.52 -8.64 -0.33
CA ASP A 84 11.64 -9.04 0.53
C ASP A 84 12.34 -7.83 1.12
N ASP A 85 12.55 -6.75 0.34
CA ASP A 85 13.14 -5.50 0.81
C ASP A 85 12.28 -4.87 1.92
N LEU A 86 10.97 -4.77 1.73
CA LEU A 86 10.07 -4.20 2.72
C LEU A 86 10.06 -5.04 4.02
N ALA A 87 10.04 -6.37 3.91
CA ALA A 87 10.11 -7.25 5.07
C ALA A 87 11.42 -7.02 5.86
N GLY A 88 12.55 -6.85 5.18
CA GLY A 88 13.84 -6.50 5.79
C GLY A 88 13.83 -5.15 6.49
N ILE A 89 13.28 -4.10 5.83
CA ILE A 89 13.14 -2.75 6.41
C ILE A 89 12.29 -2.82 7.70
N LEU A 90 11.10 -3.42 7.64
CA LEU A 90 10.19 -3.46 8.78
C LEU A 90 10.72 -4.29 9.94
N THR A 91 11.39 -5.42 9.65
CA THR A 91 12.07 -6.23 10.67
C THR A 91 13.16 -5.43 11.39
N SER A 92 13.94 -4.67 10.63
CA SER A 92 15.00 -3.80 11.18
C SER A 92 14.41 -2.65 12.00
N CYS A 93 13.35 -2.00 11.51
CA CYS A 93 12.64 -0.95 12.21
C CYS A 93 11.99 -1.47 13.50
N ARG A 94 11.33 -2.63 13.47
CA ARG A 94 10.75 -3.27 14.65
C ARG A 94 11.78 -3.50 15.74
N LYS A 95 12.94 -4.01 15.39
CA LYS A 95 14.05 -4.26 16.33
C LYS A 95 14.65 -2.97 16.88
N LYS A 96 14.85 -1.95 16.03
CA LYS A 96 15.54 -0.71 16.40
C LYS A 96 14.66 0.22 17.23
N TYR A 97 13.38 0.35 16.86
CA TYR A 97 12.44 1.33 17.44
C TYR A 97 11.36 0.70 18.31
N ASN A 98 11.38 -0.63 18.50
CA ASN A 98 10.40 -1.39 19.29
C ASN A 98 8.96 -1.23 18.80
N PHE A 99 8.75 -1.12 17.48
CA PHE A 99 7.41 -1.06 16.92
C PHE A 99 6.65 -2.37 17.16
N ARG A 100 5.45 -2.25 17.68
CA ARG A 100 4.54 -3.38 17.92
C ARG A 100 3.62 -3.62 16.73
N ARG A 101 3.06 -2.54 16.15
CA ARG A 101 2.08 -2.61 15.10
C ARG A 101 2.54 -1.84 13.87
N PHE A 102 2.31 -2.44 12.70
CA PHE A 102 2.46 -1.78 11.40
C PHE A 102 1.10 -1.65 10.73
N VAL A 103 0.65 -0.40 10.55
CA VAL A 103 -0.57 -0.06 9.85
C VAL A 103 -0.21 0.38 8.45
N PHE A 104 -0.67 -0.35 7.45
CA PHE A 104 -0.38 -0.06 6.05
C PHE A 104 -1.44 0.86 5.45
N LEU A 105 -1.01 1.83 4.65
CA LEU A 105 -1.90 2.68 3.87
C LEU A 105 -1.27 3.01 2.53
N GLY A 106 -2.03 2.89 1.46
CA GLY A 106 -1.55 3.24 0.13
C GLY A 106 -2.68 3.44 -0.86
N GLY A 107 -2.39 4.21 -1.90
CA GLY A 107 -3.29 4.44 -3.02
C GLY A 107 -2.76 3.79 -4.31
N SER A 108 -3.68 3.34 -5.19
CA SER A 108 -3.30 2.86 -6.52
C SER A 108 -2.30 1.68 -6.46
N MET A 109 -1.11 1.84 -7.04
CA MET A 109 -0.01 0.88 -6.93
C MET A 109 0.32 0.58 -5.46
N GLY A 110 0.36 1.60 -4.60
CA GLY A 110 0.64 1.43 -3.17
C GLY A 110 -0.45 0.65 -2.45
N GLY A 111 -1.72 0.86 -2.78
CA GLY A 111 -2.83 0.07 -2.25
C GLY A 111 -2.77 -1.40 -2.69
N THR A 112 -2.44 -1.65 -3.95
CA THR A 112 -2.17 -2.99 -4.47
C THR A 112 -0.99 -3.63 -3.73
N GLY A 113 0.07 -2.86 -3.53
CA GLY A 113 1.27 -3.28 -2.81
C GLY A 113 0.99 -3.66 -1.36
N ALA A 114 0.18 -2.88 -0.66
CA ALA A 114 -0.23 -3.18 0.72
C ALA A 114 -0.98 -4.52 0.82
N LEU A 115 -1.90 -4.78 -0.11
CA LEU A 115 -2.61 -6.06 -0.17
C LEU A 115 -1.67 -7.24 -0.47
N ILE A 116 -0.77 -7.10 -1.45
CA ILE A 116 0.22 -8.13 -1.80
C ILE A 116 1.12 -8.41 -0.59
N PHE A 117 1.65 -7.37 0.05
CA PHE A 117 2.51 -7.55 1.20
C PHE A 117 1.78 -8.22 2.36
N ALA A 118 0.52 -7.85 2.62
CA ALA A 118 -0.29 -8.44 3.68
C ALA A 118 -0.56 -9.95 3.50
N VAL A 119 -0.75 -10.43 2.27
CA VAL A 119 -0.87 -11.88 2.04
C VAL A 119 0.48 -12.60 2.05
N ARG A 120 1.58 -11.89 1.78
CA ARG A 120 2.93 -12.47 1.81
C ARG A 120 3.50 -12.56 3.21
N HIS A 121 3.30 -11.51 4.01
CA HIS A 121 3.85 -11.33 5.36
C HIS A 121 2.76 -10.88 6.34
N PRO A 122 1.69 -11.68 6.57
CA PRO A 122 0.62 -11.30 7.49
C PRO A 122 1.11 -11.05 8.92
N GLU A 123 2.25 -11.65 9.32
CA GLU A 123 2.90 -11.45 10.63
C GLU A 123 3.55 -10.06 10.80
N LEU A 124 3.70 -9.32 9.70
CA LEU A 124 4.24 -7.95 9.70
C LEU A 124 3.17 -6.89 9.43
N VAL A 125 1.88 -7.27 9.36
CA VAL A 125 0.80 -6.36 9.00
C VAL A 125 -0.33 -6.46 10.01
N ASP A 126 -0.56 -5.38 10.74
CA ASP A 126 -1.61 -5.34 11.77
C ASP A 126 -2.93 -4.76 11.22
N ALA A 127 -2.88 -3.90 10.21
CA ALA A 127 -4.07 -3.38 9.52
C ALA A 127 -3.70 -2.86 8.11
N VAL A 128 -4.67 -2.85 7.19
CA VAL A 128 -4.47 -2.43 5.79
C VAL A 128 -5.54 -1.43 5.36
N GLY A 129 -5.11 -0.26 4.88
CA GLY A 129 -5.93 0.74 4.22
C GLY A 129 -5.60 0.86 2.72
N VAL A 130 -6.60 0.79 1.87
CA VAL A 130 -6.46 0.85 0.42
C VAL A 130 -7.33 1.96 -0.16
N MET A 131 -6.72 2.88 -0.89
CA MET A 131 -7.39 3.97 -1.62
C MET A 131 -7.27 3.72 -3.12
N GLY A 132 -8.11 2.82 -3.65
CA GLY A 132 -7.99 2.28 -4.99
C GLY A 132 -6.85 1.26 -5.09
N GLY A 133 -7.08 0.17 -5.80
CA GLY A 133 -6.09 -0.90 -5.95
C GLY A 133 -6.68 -2.10 -6.67
N VAL A 134 -5.85 -3.08 -6.95
CA VAL A 134 -6.28 -4.34 -7.56
C VAL A 134 -5.91 -5.53 -6.67
N SER A 135 -6.80 -6.52 -6.61
CA SER A 135 -6.61 -7.75 -5.84
C SER A 135 -6.05 -8.91 -6.69
N LYS A 136 -6.09 -8.77 -8.02
CA LYS A 136 -5.63 -9.77 -8.99
C LYS A 136 -4.72 -9.11 -10.03
N LEU A 137 -3.45 -8.91 -9.67
CA LEU A 137 -2.49 -8.17 -10.51
C LEU A 137 -2.35 -8.78 -11.91
N ARG A 138 -2.35 -10.12 -12.03
CA ARG A 138 -2.31 -10.82 -13.32
C ARG A 138 -3.52 -10.46 -14.21
N ARG A 139 -4.72 -10.50 -13.62
CA ARG A 139 -5.96 -10.14 -14.35
C ARG A 139 -5.91 -8.69 -14.83
N TYR A 140 -5.41 -7.80 -13.99
CA TYR A 140 -5.26 -6.39 -14.33
C TYR A 140 -4.25 -6.20 -15.47
N ARG A 141 -3.04 -6.78 -15.39
CA ARG A 141 -2.05 -6.79 -16.47
C ARG A 141 -2.66 -7.30 -17.79
N ASP A 142 -3.40 -8.41 -17.77
CA ASP A 142 -4.01 -9.00 -18.94
C ASP A 142 -5.12 -8.11 -19.52
N ALA A 143 -5.86 -7.39 -18.67
CA ALA A 143 -6.84 -6.40 -19.11
C ALA A 143 -6.15 -5.20 -19.78
N LEU A 144 -5.03 -4.72 -19.24
CA LEU A 144 -4.21 -3.66 -19.84
C LEU A 144 -3.68 -4.07 -21.22
N ARG A 145 -3.18 -5.29 -21.38
CA ARG A 145 -2.73 -5.83 -22.69
C ARG A 145 -3.84 -5.78 -23.74
N ARG A 146 -5.06 -6.06 -23.34
CA ARG A 146 -6.22 -6.05 -24.25
C ARG A 146 -6.81 -4.67 -24.53
N ARG A 147 -6.72 -3.75 -23.56
CA ARG A 147 -7.43 -2.45 -23.62
C ARG A 147 -6.61 -1.32 -23.01
N CYS A 148 -5.49 -1.00 -23.63
CA CYS A 148 -4.63 0.11 -23.24
C CYS A 148 -5.17 1.44 -23.81
N ARG A 149 -6.12 2.08 -23.12
CA ARG A 149 -6.82 3.27 -23.62
C ARG A 149 -6.13 4.60 -23.27
N LEU A 150 -5.47 4.65 -22.10
CA LEU A 150 -4.83 5.86 -21.58
C LEU A 150 -3.30 5.71 -21.64
N SER A 151 -2.55 6.82 -21.68
CA SER A 151 -1.07 6.78 -21.59
C SER A 151 -0.61 6.06 -20.34
N ILE A 152 -1.23 6.40 -19.20
CA ILE A 152 -0.94 5.77 -17.91
C ILE A 152 -1.12 4.24 -17.93
N HIS A 153 -2.04 3.71 -18.72
CA HIS A 153 -2.21 2.25 -18.85
C HIS A 153 -0.98 1.60 -19.50
N ARG A 154 -0.34 2.28 -20.48
CA ARG A 154 0.88 1.77 -21.11
C ARG A 154 2.06 1.79 -20.16
N GLU A 155 2.18 2.85 -19.38
CA GLU A 155 3.24 3.01 -18.38
C GLU A 155 3.12 1.97 -17.28
N ILE A 156 1.90 1.75 -16.75
CA ILE A 156 1.60 0.72 -15.77
C ILE A 156 1.90 -0.67 -16.33
N LEU A 157 1.44 -0.98 -17.54
CA LEU A 157 1.69 -2.27 -18.17
C LEU A 157 3.20 -2.54 -18.32
N ALA A 158 3.94 -1.57 -18.85
CA ALA A 158 5.38 -1.67 -19.02
C ALA A 158 6.10 -1.89 -17.67
N ALA A 159 5.69 -1.18 -16.62
CA ALA A 159 6.26 -1.32 -15.30
C ALA A 159 5.99 -2.71 -14.68
N ILE A 160 4.74 -3.21 -14.77
CA ILE A 160 4.41 -4.55 -14.28
C ILE A 160 5.23 -5.61 -15.04
N GLU A 161 5.31 -5.52 -16.36
CA GLU A 161 6.03 -6.49 -17.20
C GLU A 161 7.54 -6.44 -17.00
N ALA A 162 8.10 -5.29 -16.64
CA ALA A 162 9.52 -5.16 -16.31
C ALA A 162 9.91 -5.84 -15.00
N HIS A 163 8.98 -5.93 -14.04
CA HIS A 163 9.27 -6.39 -12.68
C HIS A 163 8.73 -7.79 -12.35
N TYR A 164 7.80 -8.33 -13.16
CA TYR A 164 7.13 -9.60 -12.89
C TYR A 164 7.43 -10.66 -13.94
N ARG A 165 7.83 -11.83 -13.48
CA ARG A 165 7.81 -13.07 -14.27
C ARG A 165 6.44 -13.74 -14.15
N GLU A 166 6.10 -14.62 -15.09
CA GLU A 166 4.79 -15.29 -15.09
C GLU A 166 4.54 -16.13 -13.83
N SER A 167 5.60 -16.71 -13.26
CA SER A 167 5.55 -17.48 -12.00
C SER A 167 5.17 -16.62 -10.77
N ASP A 168 5.50 -15.33 -10.80
CA ASP A 168 5.38 -14.46 -9.61
C ASP A 168 3.93 -14.11 -9.30
N TYR A 169 3.08 -14.07 -10.35
CA TYR A 169 1.68 -13.69 -10.18
C TYR A 169 0.88 -14.62 -9.27
N ALA A 170 1.19 -15.91 -9.24
CA ALA A 170 0.50 -16.85 -8.37
C ALA A 170 0.75 -16.57 -6.88
N LEU A 171 1.98 -16.15 -6.55
CA LEU A 171 2.38 -15.78 -5.20
C LEU A 171 1.79 -14.43 -4.76
N HIS A 172 1.41 -13.58 -5.71
CA HIS A 172 0.91 -12.22 -5.49
C HIS A 172 -0.58 -12.08 -5.84
N ASP A 173 -1.30 -13.19 -6.04
CA ASP A 173 -2.76 -13.18 -6.19
C ASP A 173 -3.42 -13.06 -4.82
N VAL A 174 -3.76 -11.82 -4.45
CA VAL A 174 -4.41 -11.51 -3.17
C VAL A 174 -5.75 -12.20 -3.05
N SER A 175 -6.53 -12.24 -4.14
CA SER A 175 -7.85 -12.87 -4.13
C SER A 175 -7.79 -14.37 -3.92
N ALA A 176 -6.76 -15.05 -4.44
CA ALA A 176 -6.55 -16.48 -4.22
C ALA A 176 -6.07 -16.80 -2.79
N GLN A 177 -5.48 -15.84 -2.10
CA GLN A 177 -4.93 -15.96 -0.74
C GLN A 177 -5.70 -15.09 0.27
N ALA A 178 -6.96 -14.76 -0.02
CA ALA A 178 -7.75 -13.84 0.81
C ALA A 178 -7.93 -14.34 2.26
N GLU A 179 -7.82 -15.64 2.50
CA GLU A 179 -7.85 -16.23 3.86
C GLU A 179 -6.71 -15.74 4.75
N ARG A 180 -5.61 -15.25 4.18
CA ARG A 180 -4.48 -14.69 4.93
C ARG A 180 -4.69 -13.23 5.36
N LEU A 181 -5.75 -12.58 4.87
CA LEU A 181 -6.13 -11.22 5.28
C LEU A 181 -7.01 -11.28 6.54
N ASP A 182 -6.46 -11.74 7.66
CA ASP A 182 -7.22 -11.78 8.94
C ASP A 182 -7.23 -10.42 9.66
N MET A 183 -6.24 -9.56 9.40
CA MET A 183 -6.15 -8.23 9.99
C MET A 183 -7.29 -7.29 9.53
N PRO A 184 -7.61 -6.22 10.28
CA PRO A 184 -8.49 -5.15 9.81
C PRO A 184 -8.14 -4.64 8.41
N LEU A 185 -9.14 -4.48 7.56
CA LEU A 185 -8.99 -3.98 6.19
C LEU A 185 -10.04 -2.93 5.89
N PHE A 186 -9.59 -1.77 5.43
CA PHE A 186 -10.47 -0.76 4.84
C PHE A 186 -10.10 -0.55 3.36
N PHE A 187 -10.98 -0.91 2.44
CA PHE A 187 -10.77 -0.74 1.01
C PHE A 187 -11.79 0.26 0.41
N ALA A 188 -11.33 1.44 0.05
CA ALA A 188 -12.13 2.45 -0.65
C ALA A 188 -11.79 2.48 -2.14
N HIS A 189 -12.80 2.66 -3.02
CA HIS A 189 -12.60 2.70 -4.47
C HIS A 189 -13.65 3.58 -5.18
N GLY A 190 -13.22 4.36 -6.17
CA GLY A 190 -14.12 5.15 -7.01
C GLY A 190 -14.88 4.27 -8.01
N THR A 191 -16.22 4.43 -8.09
CA THR A 191 -17.04 3.57 -8.99
C THR A 191 -16.89 3.90 -10.47
N ALA A 192 -16.32 5.07 -10.81
CA ALA A 192 -16.02 5.51 -12.17
C ALA A 192 -14.50 5.60 -12.42
N ASP A 193 -13.69 4.83 -11.67
CA ASP A 193 -12.24 4.77 -11.84
C ASP A 193 -11.91 4.22 -13.24
N GLY A 194 -11.29 5.09 -14.06
CA GLY A 194 -10.91 4.76 -15.45
C GLY A 194 -9.53 4.09 -15.55
N ILE A 195 -8.78 4.03 -14.45
CA ILE A 195 -7.43 3.44 -14.40
C ILE A 195 -7.52 2.01 -13.86
N MET A 196 -8.13 1.84 -12.67
CA MET A 196 -8.30 0.54 -12.02
C MET A 196 -9.79 0.20 -11.87
N PRO A 197 -10.21 -1.00 -12.26
CA PRO A 197 -11.63 -1.34 -12.20
C PRO A 197 -12.08 -1.58 -10.74
N VAL A 198 -13.16 -0.91 -10.32
CA VAL A 198 -13.77 -1.10 -9.00
C VAL A 198 -14.19 -2.56 -8.74
N GLN A 199 -14.35 -3.35 -9.77
CA GLN A 199 -14.66 -4.79 -9.67
C GLN A 199 -13.62 -5.56 -8.86
N GLU A 200 -12.36 -5.09 -8.85
CA GLU A 200 -11.30 -5.69 -8.02
C GLU A 200 -11.61 -5.58 -6.52
N MET A 201 -12.17 -4.45 -6.08
CA MET A 201 -12.63 -4.28 -4.70
C MET A 201 -13.85 -5.17 -4.40
N TYR A 202 -14.83 -5.22 -5.31
CA TYR A 202 -16.03 -6.04 -5.10
C TYR A 202 -15.70 -7.53 -5.05
N ASP A 203 -14.85 -8.02 -5.94
CA ASP A 203 -14.42 -9.41 -5.94
C ASP A 203 -13.70 -9.79 -4.63
N LEU A 204 -12.88 -8.89 -4.07
CA LEU A 204 -12.21 -9.13 -2.79
C LEU A 204 -13.20 -9.07 -1.63
N ARG A 205 -14.15 -8.12 -1.64
CA ARG A 205 -15.23 -8.04 -0.66
C ARG A 205 -16.00 -9.36 -0.59
N ASP A 206 -16.42 -9.86 -1.74
CA ASP A 206 -17.22 -11.08 -1.81
C ASP A 206 -16.44 -12.33 -1.33
N ARG A 207 -15.11 -12.30 -1.45
CA ARG A 207 -14.21 -13.33 -0.89
C ARG A 207 -14.06 -13.25 0.63
N LEU A 208 -14.17 -12.05 1.18
CA LEU A 208 -14.01 -11.76 2.62
C LEU A 208 -15.35 -11.59 3.34
N ASP A 209 -16.46 -11.90 2.67
CA ASP A 209 -17.80 -11.75 3.23
C ASP A 209 -17.94 -12.49 4.57
N GLY A 210 -18.59 -11.83 5.53
CA GLY A 210 -18.77 -12.34 6.88
C GLY A 210 -17.54 -12.31 7.80
N ARG A 211 -16.35 -11.91 7.30
CA ARG A 211 -15.17 -11.77 8.15
C ARG A 211 -15.18 -10.44 8.92
N PRO A 212 -14.85 -10.44 10.22
CA PRO A 212 -14.84 -9.22 11.02
C PRO A 212 -13.74 -8.25 10.56
N GLY A 213 -13.93 -6.96 10.87
CA GLY A 213 -12.92 -5.94 10.61
C GLY A 213 -12.71 -5.60 9.13
N LYS A 214 -13.63 -5.97 8.23
CA LYS A 214 -13.52 -5.67 6.80
C LYS A 214 -14.50 -4.58 6.40
N VAL A 215 -13.98 -3.45 5.94
CA VAL A 215 -14.76 -2.31 5.46
C VAL A 215 -14.51 -2.10 3.97
N PHE A 216 -15.57 -2.06 3.18
CA PHE A 216 -15.50 -1.79 1.75
C PHE A 216 -16.37 -0.59 1.41
N ARG A 217 -15.76 0.48 0.90
CA ARG A 217 -16.46 1.71 0.56
C ARG A 217 -16.32 2.05 -0.91
N ALA A 218 -17.41 1.98 -1.64
CA ALA A 218 -17.50 2.54 -2.98
C ALA A 218 -17.76 4.06 -2.89
N VAL A 219 -16.96 4.86 -3.62
CA VAL A 219 -17.19 6.30 -3.80
C VAL A 219 -18.04 6.49 -5.07
N PRO A 220 -19.33 6.84 -4.95
CA PRO A 220 -20.23 6.89 -6.09
C PRO A 220 -19.79 7.92 -7.14
N ARG A 221 -19.68 7.51 -8.40
CA ARG A 221 -19.21 8.33 -9.53
C ARG A 221 -17.79 8.88 -9.35
N GLY A 222 -17.07 8.44 -8.33
CA GLY A 222 -15.68 8.83 -8.06
C GLY A 222 -14.71 8.23 -9.06
N GLY A 223 -13.73 9.02 -9.50
CA GLY A 223 -12.59 8.58 -10.31
C GLY A 223 -11.49 7.95 -9.45
N HIS A 224 -10.28 7.85 -10.04
CA HIS A 224 -9.14 7.17 -9.44
C HIS A 224 -8.71 7.76 -8.10
N ASP A 225 -8.60 9.09 -8.01
CA ASP A 225 -8.14 9.79 -6.81
C ASP A 225 -9.27 10.11 -5.81
N SER A 226 -10.53 9.78 -6.13
CA SER A 226 -11.67 10.07 -5.25
C SER A 226 -11.62 9.42 -3.86
N PRO A 227 -10.93 8.28 -3.63
CA PRO A 227 -10.73 7.74 -2.30
C PRO A 227 -9.71 8.47 -1.44
N LEU A 228 -8.80 9.30 -2.00
CA LEU A 228 -7.72 9.96 -1.25
C LEU A 228 -8.20 10.82 -0.09
N PRO A 229 -9.30 11.60 -0.18
CA PRO A 229 -9.83 12.36 0.94
C PRO A 229 -10.28 11.50 2.13
N LEU A 230 -10.46 10.20 1.95
CA LEU A 230 -10.81 9.27 3.02
C LEU A 230 -9.59 8.82 3.85
N PHE A 231 -8.37 9.26 3.54
CA PHE A 231 -7.14 8.90 4.24
C PHE A 231 -7.29 8.92 5.76
N GLY A 232 -7.72 10.05 6.31
CA GLY A 232 -7.86 10.22 7.77
C GLY A 232 -8.96 9.33 8.38
N GLU A 233 -10.07 9.13 7.68
CA GLU A 233 -11.14 8.23 8.09
C GLU A 233 -10.66 6.77 8.11
N ILE A 234 -10.01 6.34 7.03
CA ILE A 234 -9.46 4.99 6.91
C ILE A 234 -8.50 4.70 8.06
N LEU A 235 -7.53 5.60 8.28
CA LEU A 235 -6.52 5.43 9.31
C LEU A 235 -7.15 5.33 10.71
N LYS A 236 -8.07 6.24 11.06
CA LYS A 236 -8.76 6.22 12.36
C LYS A 236 -9.56 4.95 12.56
N THR A 237 -10.34 4.54 11.56
CA THR A 237 -11.13 3.30 11.62
C THR A 237 -10.25 2.07 11.85
N LEU A 238 -9.10 1.98 11.17
CA LEU A 238 -8.17 0.86 11.36
C LEU A 238 -7.56 0.86 12.76
N LEU A 239 -7.14 2.01 13.27
CA LEU A 239 -6.56 2.12 14.62
C LEU A 239 -7.60 1.79 15.71
N GLU A 240 -8.86 2.19 15.53
CA GLU A 240 -9.95 1.85 16.44
C GLU A 240 -10.20 0.34 16.50
N GLN A 241 -10.05 -0.37 15.40
CA GLN A 241 -10.22 -1.83 15.33
C GLN A 241 -9.05 -2.61 15.93
N LEU A 242 -7.90 -1.97 16.15
CA LEU A 242 -6.73 -2.56 16.78
C LEU A 242 -6.71 -2.40 18.32
N ASN A 243 -7.60 -1.58 18.86
CA ASN A 243 -7.74 -1.31 20.31
C ASN A 243 -8.93 -2.04 20.90
#